data_4da554d7e8a3dee1d057b56f59742654
#
_entry.id   4da554d7e8a3dee1d057b56f59742654
#
_cell.length_a   1.000
_cell.length_b   1.000
_cell.length_c   1.000
_cell.angle_alpha   90.00
_cell.angle_beta   90.00
_cell.angle_gamma   90.00
#
_symmetry.space_group_name_H-M   'P 1'
#
loop_
_entity.id
_entity.type
_entity.pdbx_description
1 polymer ?
#
loop_
_entity_poly.entity_id
_entity_poly.type
_entity_poly.pdbx_seq_one_letter_code
_entity_poly.pdbx_strand_id
1 'polypeptide(L)'
;MCGVVGISGNSDVNVRLYDALTVLQHRGQDAAGIVTDHDGEIHVCKGVGLARDVFRSEHMARLVGNVGIGHVRYPTAGSSGPALAQPFYVNSPYGICIAH
;
A
#
# COMPACT_ATOMS: atom_id res chain seq x y z
N MET A 1 2.13 -16.25 -0.89
CA MET A 1 0.79 -15.64 -0.77
C MET A 1 0.94 -14.20 -0.33
N CYS A 2 0.19 -13.32 -0.95
CA CYS A 2 0.21 -11.90 -0.58
C CYS A 2 -0.69 -11.60 0.62
N GLY A 3 -0.52 -10.41 1.19
CA GLY A 3 -1.41 -9.87 2.21
C GLY A 3 -2.05 -8.59 1.71
N VAL A 4 -3.34 -8.45 1.91
CA VAL A 4 -4.12 -7.28 1.47
C VAL A 4 -4.96 -6.79 2.64
N VAL A 5 -5.03 -5.47 2.81
CA VAL A 5 -5.86 -4.84 3.84
C VAL A 5 -6.52 -3.61 3.25
N GLY A 6 -7.78 -3.40 3.60
CA GLY A 6 -8.50 -2.17 3.25
C GLY A 6 -9.13 -1.58 4.50
N ILE A 7 -9.08 -0.26 4.63
CA ILE A 7 -9.65 0.45 5.77
C ILE A 7 -10.42 1.67 5.26
N SER A 8 -11.61 1.87 5.81
CA SER A 8 -12.40 3.08 5.63
C SER A 8 -12.76 3.61 7.01
N GLY A 9 -12.56 4.89 7.25
CA GLY A 9 -12.79 5.47 8.56
C GLY A 9 -13.14 6.95 8.50
N ASN A 10 -13.11 7.60 9.65
CA ASN A 10 -13.47 9.02 9.79
C ASN A 10 -12.26 9.94 9.89
N SER A 11 -11.06 9.37 9.88
CA SER A 11 -9.81 10.13 9.94
C SER A 11 -8.77 9.38 9.11
N ASP A 12 -7.56 9.92 9.02
CA ASP A 12 -6.48 9.31 8.23
C ASP A 12 -6.26 7.86 8.65
N VAL A 13 -6.14 6.96 7.67
CA VAL A 13 -5.99 5.53 7.89
C VAL A 13 -4.55 5.03 7.70
N ASN A 14 -3.62 5.93 7.41
CA ASN A 14 -2.24 5.59 7.08
C ASN A 14 -1.54 4.75 8.15
N VAL A 15 -1.60 5.17 9.41
CA VAL A 15 -0.94 4.45 10.51
C VAL A 15 -1.57 3.07 10.70
N ARG A 16 -2.90 2.99 10.63
CA ARG A 16 -3.60 1.70 10.77
C ARG A 16 -3.29 0.76 9.62
N LEU A 17 -3.14 1.28 8.40
CA LEU A 17 -2.71 0.46 7.25
C LEU A 17 -1.29 -0.06 7.47
N TYR A 18 -0.39 0.81 7.92
CA TYR A 18 0.99 0.41 8.23
C TYR A 18 1.02 -0.69 9.30
N ASP A 19 0.29 -0.50 10.39
CA ASP A 19 0.23 -1.49 11.48
C ASP A 19 -0.33 -2.82 10.97
N ALA A 20 -1.37 -2.78 10.15
CA ALA A 20 -1.96 -3.98 9.56
C ALA A 20 -0.96 -4.71 8.66
N LEU A 21 -0.19 -3.96 7.84
CA LEU A 21 0.83 -4.57 6.99
C LEU A 21 1.95 -5.19 7.81
N THR A 22 2.29 -4.60 8.96
CA THR A 22 3.28 -5.18 9.86
C THR A 22 2.80 -6.53 10.39
N VAL A 23 1.52 -6.65 10.73
CA VAL A 23 0.91 -7.93 11.14
C VAL A 23 0.89 -8.93 9.98
N LEU A 24 0.62 -8.47 8.77
CA LEU A 24 0.54 -9.31 7.58
C LEU A 24 1.90 -9.59 6.92
N GLN A 25 2.99 -9.04 7.47
CA GLN A 25 4.32 -9.10 6.83
C GLN A 25 4.77 -10.53 6.52
N HIS A 26 4.37 -11.50 7.33
CA HIS A 26 4.71 -12.91 7.12
C HIS A 26 4.12 -13.49 5.82
N ARG A 27 3.11 -12.84 5.23
CA ARG A 27 2.50 -13.29 3.98
C ARG A 27 3.26 -12.84 2.75
N GLY A 28 4.10 -11.80 2.87
CA GLY A 28 4.91 -11.33 1.76
C GLY A 28 5.97 -10.35 2.26
N GLN A 29 7.19 -10.51 1.76
CA GLN A 29 8.34 -9.72 2.21
C GLN A 29 9.11 -9.11 1.04
N ASP A 30 8.59 -9.25 -0.18
CA ASP A 30 9.25 -8.78 -1.40
C ASP A 30 9.02 -7.28 -1.62
N ALA A 31 7.80 -6.83 -1.44
CA ALA A 31 7.43 -5.44 -1.68
C ALA A 31 6.23 -5.07 -0.80
N ALA A 32 6.05 -3.80 -0.57
CA ALA A 32 4.93 -3.27 0.20
C ALA A 32 4.41 -1.99 -0.44
N GLY A 33 3.12 -1.72 -0.29
CA GLY A 33 2.52 -0.51 -0.83
C GLY A 33 1.28 -0.10 -0.06
N ILE A 34 1.04 1.19 -0.03
CA ILE A 34 -0.18 1.81 0.53
C ILE A 34 -0.69 2.84 -0.45
N VAL A 35 -2.00 2.84 -0.65
CA VAL A 35 -2.71 3.87 -1.40
C VAL A 35 -3.80 4.42 -0.49
N THR A 36 -3.91 5.74 -0.42
CA THR A 36 -4.99 6.41 0.31
C THR A 36 -5.73 7.36 -0.61
N ASP A 37 -6.96 7.66 -0.24
CA ASP A 37 -7.80 8.63 -0.93
C ASP A 37 -8.26 9.69 0.06
N HIS A 38 -8.01 10.96 -0.30
CA HIS A 38 -8.47 12.13 0.46
C HIS A 38 -9.30 13.00 -0.48
N ASP A 39 -10.61 12.94 -0.34
CA ASP A 39 -11.57 13.72 -1.14
C ASP A 39 -11.32 13.62 -2.66
N GLY A 40 -11.03 12.40 -3.14
CA GLY A 40 -10.75 12.15 -4.55
C GLY A 40 -9.30 12.32 -4.94
N GLU A 41 -8.44 12.76 -4.03
CA GLU A 41 -7.00 12.86 -4.28
C GLU A 41 -6.30 11.59 -3.81
N ILE A 42 -5.65 10.91 -4.74
CA ILE A 42 -5.00 9.62 -4.47
C ILE A 42 -3.53 9.83 -4.12
N HIS A 43 -3.11 9.21 -3.03
CA HIS A 43 -1.71 9.20 -2.59
C HIS A 43 -1.19 7.78 -2.62
N VAL A 44 -0.02 7.58 -3.23
CA VAL A 44 0.59 6.26 -3.40
C VAL A 44 2.01 6.27 -2.84
N CYS A 45 2.34 5.26 -2.06
CA CYS A 45 3.72 4.99 -1.66
C CYS A 45 3.93 3.48 -1.71
N LYS A 46 4.90 3.03 -2.49
CA LYS A 46 5.22 1.61 -2.58
C LYS A 46 6.69 1.42 -2.97
N GLY A 47 7.21 0.26 -2.64
CA GLY A 47 8.60 -0.05 -2.94
C GLY A 47 8.95 -1.49 -2.65
N VAL A 48 10.17 -1.84 -2.94
CA VAL A 48 10.73 -3.17 -2.67
C VAL A 48 11.21 -3.20 -1.23
N GLY A 49 10.88 -4.26 -0.51
CA GLY A 49 11.34 -4.49 0.85
C GLY A 49 10.20 -4.66 1.84
N LEU A 50 10.56 -4.67 3.12
CA LEU A 50 9.60 -4.77 4.22
C LEU A 50 8.86 -3.46 4.41
N ALA A 51 7.67 -3.51 5.02
CA ALA A 51 6.89 -2.32 5.29
C ALA A 51 7.71 -1.26 6.04
N ARG A 52 8.48 -1.67 7.07
CA ARG A 52 9.29 -0.74 7.86
C ARG A 52 10.39 -0.04 7.03
N ASP A 53 10.82 -0.65 5.94
CA ASP A 53 11.86 -0.08 5.06
C ASP A 53 11.26 0.81 3.98
N VAL A 54 10.05 0.47 3.52
CA VAL A 54 9.35 1.22 2.46
C VAL A 54 8.69 2.48 3.01
N PHE A 55 8.04 2.39 4.18
CA PHE A 55 7.26 3.49 4.74
C PHE A 55 8.04 4.20 5.83
N ARG A 56 8.72 5.28 5.44
CA ARG A 56 9.41 6.16 6.37
C ARG A 56 8.48 7.30 6.80
N SER A 57 8.91 8.07 7.79
CA SER A 57 8.08 9.14 8.35
C SER A 57 7.60 10.13 7.28
N GLU A 58 8.47 10.54 6.36
CA GLU A 58 8.10 11.46 5.29
C GLU A 58 7.07 10.86 4.33
N HIS A 59 7.11 9.56 4.09
CA HIS A 59 6.12 8.87 3.26
C HIS A 59 4.78 8.80 3.96
N MET A 60 4.80 8.45 5.26
CA MET A 60 3.58 8.35 6.05
C MET A 60 2.86 9.69 6.14
N ALA A 61 3.60 10.78 6.26
CA ALA A 61 3.01 12.12 6.34
C ALA A 61 2.25 12.50 5.07
N ARG A 62 2.62 11.95 3.92
CA ARG A 62 1.96 12.25 2.64
C ARG A 62 0.75 11.35 2.36
N LEU A 63 0.63 10.23 3.06
CA LEU A 63 -0.46 9.28 2.85
C LEU A 63 -1.69 9.71 3.65
N VAL A 64 -2.20 10.90 3.34
CA VAL A 64 -3.41 11.40 3.99
C VAL A 64 -4.65 10.80 3.33
N GLY A 65 -5.72 10.67 4.10
CA GLY A 65 -6.98 10.15 3.58
C GLY A 65 -7.63 9.18 4.56
N ASN A 66 -8.95 9.08 4.46
CA ASN A 66 -9.77 8.27 5.36
C ASN A 66 -10.17 6.92 4.75
N VAL A 67 -9.73 6.63 3.53
CA VAL A 67 -9.93 5.34 2.86
C VAL A 67 -8.60 4.94 2.25
N GLY A 68 -8.24 3.67 2.37
CA GLY A 68 -7.01 3.21 1.75
C GLY A 68 -6.91 1.71 1.69
N ILE A 69 -5.96 1.24 0.90
CA ILE A 69 -5.61 -0.17 0.79
C ILE A 69 -4.09 -0.32 0.94
N GLY A 70 -3.71 -1.44 1.56
CA GLY A 70 -2.31 -1.79 1.72
C GLY A 70 -2.05 -3.19 1.25
N HIS A 71 -0.81 -3.47 0.87
CA HIS A 71 -0.42 -4.75 0.28
C HIS A 71 1.02 -5.09 0.67
N VAL A 72 1.25 -6.36 0.97
CA VAL A 72 2.58 -6.96 1.05
C VAL A 72 2.65 -8.08 0.04
N ARG A 73 3.69 -8.05 -0.80
CA ARG A 73 3.80 -8.94 -1.94
C ARG A 73 4.67 -10.13 -1.63
N TYR A 74 4.17 -11.32 -1.98
CA TYR A 74 4.95 -12.54 -2.06
C TYR A 74 5.42 -12.71 -3.51
N PRO A 75 6.73 -12.87 -3.76
CA PRO A 75 7.21 -12.93 -5.14
C PRO A 75 6.77 -14.21 -5.83
N THR A 76 6.42 -14.09 -7.10
CA THR A 76 6.23 -15.25 -7.96
C THR A 76 7.54 -15.53 -8.72
N ALA A 77 7.72 -16.76 -9.14
CA ALA A 77 8.96 -17.18 -9.80
C ALA A 77 9.28 -16.27 -10.99
N GLY A 78 10.51 -15.77 -11.02
CA GLY A 78 11.01 -14.98 -12.13
C GLY A 78 10.56 -13.53 -12.17
N SER A 79 9.84 -13.03 -11.16
CA SER A 79 9.38 -11.66 -11.17
C SER A 79 9.66 -10.97 -9.85
N SER A 80 10.33 -9.83 -9.92
CA SER A 80 10.58 -8.96 -8.77
C SER A 80 10.84 -7.54 -9.32
N GLY A 81 10.80 -6.54 -8.45
CA GLY A 81 11.10 -5.17 -8.79
C GLY A 81 9.98 -4.21 -8.39
N PRO A 82 10.29 -2.90 -8.33
CA PRO A 82 9.33 -1.90 -7.84
C PRO A 82 8.08 -1.76 -8.71
N ALA A 83 8.17 -2.06 -10.00
CA ALA A 83 7.02 -1.98 -10.90
C ALA A 83 5.93 -3.01 -10.58
N LEU A 84 6.28 -4.08 -9.83
CA LEU A 84 5.34 -5.14 -9.47
C LEU A 84 4.77 -4.96 -8.06
N ALA A 85 5.22 -3.95 -7.32
CA ALA A 85 4.66 -3.63 -6.02
C ALA A 85 3.23 -3.15 -6.19
N GLN A 86 2.36 -3.59 -5.29
CA GLN A 86 0.94 -3.22 -5.29
C GLN A 86 0.65 -2.28 -4.12
N PRO A 87 -0.44 -1.52 -4.10
CA PRO A 87 -1.54 -1.51 -5.09
C PRO A 87 -1.13 -0.90 -6.43
N PHE A 88 -1.81 -1.32 -7.50
CA PHE A 88 -1.68 -0.71 -8.82
C PHE A 88 -2.65 0.45 -8.95
N TYR A 89 -2.20 1.54 -9.55
CA TYR A 89 -3.00 2.76 -9.70
C TYR A 89 -3.05 3.19 -11.17
N VAL A 90 -4.25 3.48 -11.64
CA VAL A 90 -4.50 4.04 -12.97
C VAL A 90 -5.33 5.32 -12.80
N ASN A 91 -4.90 6.40 -13.41
CA ASN A 91 -5.49 7.73 -13.23
C ASN A 91 -6.61 8.05 -14.24
N SER A 92 -7.32 7.05 -14.77
CA SER A 92 -8.37 7.30 -15.78
C SER A 92 -9.55 6.38 -15.53
N PRO A 93 -10.79 6.87 -15.62
CA PRO A 93 -11.19 8.29 -15.73
C PRO A 93 -11.19 9.01 -14.38
N TYR A 94 -11.38 8.30 -13.25
CA TYR A 94 -11.49 8.87 -11.91
C TYR A 94 -10.41 8.39 -10.96
N GLY A 95 -9.51 7.56 -11.44
CA GLY A 95 -8.53 6.88 -10.60
C GLY A 95 -9.05 5.53 -10.12
N ILE A 96 -8.29 4.49 -10.40
CA ILE A 96 -8.61 3.12 -9.98
C ILE A 96 -7.38 2.56 -9.28
N CYS A 97 -7.60 2.01 -8.08
CA CYS A 97 -6.56 1.32 -7.34
C CYS A 97 -6.99 -0.12 -7.12
N ILE A 98 -6.09 -1.06 -7.34
CA ILE A 98 -6.38 -2.47 -7.16
C ILE A 98 -5.19 -3.20 -6.55
N ALA A 99 -5.50 -4.17 -5.69
CA ALA A 99 -4.50 -5.05 -5.09
C ALA A 99 -5.08 -6.45 -4.97
N HIS A 100 -4.22 -7.47 -5.05
CA HIS A 100 -4.66 -8.86 -4.92
C HIS A 100 -3.64 -9.75 -4.21
#